data_4b96126740f707e954c68bde07124ac6
#
_entry.id   4b96126740f707e954c68bde07124ac6
#
_cell.length_a   1.000
_cell.length_b   1.000
_cell.length_c   1.000
_cell.angle_alpha   90.00
_cell.angle_beta   90.00
_cell.angle_gamma   90.00
#
_symmetry.space_group_name_H-M   'P 1'
#
loop_
_entity.id
_entity.type
_entity.pdbx_description
1 polymer ?
#
loop_
_entity_poly.entity_id
_entity_poly.type
_entity_poly.pdbx_seq_one_letter_code
_entity_poly.pdbx_strand_id
1 'polypeptide(L)'
;MISVYGGRGFVGSRFCEMFPDTAIIPREQNSPASSEVLYFISTTHNYNIFTDPHEDIDTNLTKLICVLEECRKKDPDTVFNFVSSWFVYGMNCTLDTKETTVCDPRGFYSITKRAAEQMLICYCNTFGMKYRILRLTNIIGETDPKVSSQRNALQYMIGLLKKNEPVKLYDNGSNIRDFMYVDDACRAISTCLKNSPTEEIINISNTQPVSIGEVIRYCKDKIGSTSELISVHAPHFHKVVQVTDVCLNTDKLRSYGYVPSIHTMQAVDRLL
;
A
#
# COMPACT_ATOMS: atom_id res chain seq x y z
N MET A 1 4.57 18.68 13.79
CA MET A 1 4.34 17.33 14.38
C MET A 1 3.15 16.67 13.68
N ILE A 2 3.26 15.38 13.31
CA ILE A 2 2.22 14.60 12.62
C ILE A 2 1.77 13.45 13.53
N SER A 3 0.46 13.26 13.70
CA SER A 3 -0.12 12.12 14.43
C SER A 3 -0.16 10.90 13.50
N VAL A 4 0.60 9.84 13.81
CA VAL A 4 0.72 8.65 12.95
C VAL A 4 -0.02 7.47 13.56
N TYR A 5 -1.12 7.08 12.94
CA TYR A 5 -1.84 5.85 13.24
C TYR A 5 -1.29 4.69 12.42
N GLY A 6 -1.02 3.56 13.07
CA GLY A 6 -0.34 2.43 12.43
C GLY A 6 1.18 2.62 12.29
N GLY A 7 1.79 3.52 13.07
CA GLY A 7 3.21 3.81 13.08
C GLY A 7 4.13 2.65 13.54
N ARG A 8 3.56 1.48 13.90
CA ARG A 8 4.31 0.24 14.19
C ARG A 8 4.21 -0.80 13.05
N GLY A 9 3.50 -0.47 11.97
CA GLY A 9 3.42 -1.29 10.77
C GLY A 9 4.61 -1.04 9.84
N PHE A 10 4.74 -1.83 8.77
CA PHE A 10 5.86 -1.78 7.84
C PHE A 10 6.17 -0.36 7.33
N VAL A 11 5.25 0.26 6.60
CA VAL A 11 5.48 1.61 6.04
C VAL A 11 5.43 2.68 7.15
N GLY A 12 4.52 2.53 8.11
CA GLY A 12 4.35 3.52 9.18
C GLY A 12 5.55 3.64 10.12
N SER A 13 6.20 2.51 10.48
CA SER A 13 7.42 2.55 11.31
C SER A 13 8.57 3.22 10.58
N ARG A 14 8.75 2.88 9.29
CA ARG A 14 9.78 3.50 8.48
C ARG A 14 9.54 5.00 8.27
N PHE A 15 8.29 5.40 8.10
CA PHE A 15 7.94 6.82 8.04
C PHE A 15 8.34 7.57 9.33
N CYS A 16 8.01 7.02 10.50
CA CYS A 16 8.35 7.62 11.79
C CYS A 16 9.87 7.67 12.04
N GLU A 17 10.62 6.66 11.59
CA GLU A 17 12.09 6.67 11.65
C GLU A 17 12.71 7.77 10.78
N MET A 18 12.20 7.95 9.56
CA MET A 18 12.72 8.95 8.62
C MET A 18 12.29 10.39 8.97
N PHE A 19 11.16 10.55 9.64
CA PHE A 19 10.58 11.85 9.98
C PHE A 19 10.28 11.93 11.48
N PRO A 20 11.27 12.34 12.31
CA PRO A 20 11.14 12.28 13.77
C PRO A 20 10.13 13.26 14.36
N ASP A 21 9.67 14.28 13.60
CA ASP A 21 8.57 15.16 14.03
C ASP A 21 7.19 14.50 13.89
N THR A 22 7.10 13.26 14.39
CA THR A 22 5.90 12.42 14.38
C THR A 22 5.57 11.91 15.78
N ALA A 23 4.26 11.78 16.06
CA ALA A 23 3.75 11.14 17.27
C ALA A 23 3.03 9.84 16.89
N ILE A 24 3.58 8.69 17.27
CA ILE A 24 2.93 7.40 17.05
C ILE A 24 1.76 7.27 18.01
N ILE A 25 0.54 7.14 17.46
CA ILE A 25 -0.67 6.96 18.26
C ILE A 25 -0.83 5.47 18.59
N PRO A 26 -0.93 5.08 19.87
CA PRO A 26 -1.18 3.70 20.29
C PRO A 26 -2.46 3.13 19.68
N ARG A 27 -2.52 1.80 19.48
CA ARG A 27 -3.66 1.14 18.82
C ARG A 27 -4.99 1.37 19.54
N GLU A 28 -4.94 1.46 20.85
CA GLU A 28 -6.11 1.64 21.73
C GLU A 28 -6.62 3.09 21.78
N GLN A 29 -5.77 4.03 21.33
CA GLN A 29 -6.10 5.44 21.33
C GLN A 29 -6.69 5.87 19.97
N ASN A 30 -7.78 6.64 20.02
CA ASN A 30 -8.39 7.25 18.82
C ASN A 30 -8.09 8.74 18.70
N SER A 31 -7.84 9.44 19.80
CA SER A 31 -7.60 10.89 19.81
C SER A 31 -6.20 11.21 19.24
N PRO A 32 -6.08 12.12 18.26
CA PRO A 32 -4.79 12.52 17.68
C PRO A 32 -3.95 13.35 18.64
N ALA A 33 -2.65 13.47 18.40
CA ALA A 33 -1.75 14.38 19.12
C ALA A 33 -1.66 15.76 18.47
N SER A 34 -2.00 15.87 17.19
CA SER A 34 -1.91 17.09 16.37
C SER A 34 -3.01 17.11 15.31
N SER A 35 -3.23 18.27 14.68
CA SER A 35 -4.19 18.46 13.59
C SER A 35 -3.75 17.90 12.23
N GLU A 36 -2.48 17.52 12.06
CA GLU A 36 -2.02 16.78 10.87
C GLU A 36 -1.99 15.28 11.20
N VAL A 37 -2.85 14.50 10.56
CA VAL A 37 -3.01 13.06 10.80
C VAL A 37 -2.54 12.26 9.60
N LEU A 38 -1.73 11.23 9.81
CA LEU A 38 -1.35 10.23 8.82
C LEU A 38 -1.83 8.85 9.28
N TYR A 39 -2.74 8.24 8.50
CA TYR A 39 -3.45 7.03 8.89
C TYR A 39 -3.07 5.84 8.02
N PHE A 40 -2.30 4.90 8.61
CA PHE A 40 -1.87 3.64 7.99
C PHE A 40 -2.66 2.42 8.42
N ILE A 41 -3.54 2.52 9.43
CA ILE A 41 -4.25 1.33 9.95
C ILE A 41 -5.08 0.71 8.83
N SER A 42 -4.82 -0.57 8.56
CA SER A 42 -5.53 -1.36 7.55
C SER A 42 -5.20 -2.84 7.72
N THR A 43 -6.10 -3.72 7.32
CA THR A 43 -5.73 -5.05 6.86
C THR A 43 -4.90 -4.94 5.57
N THR A 44 -4.26 -6.01 5.13
CA THR A 44 -3.24 -5.93 4.06
C THR A 44 -3.40 -6.93 2.93
N HIS A 45 -4.40 -7.82 2.99
CA HIS A 45 -4.64 -8.86 1.99
C HIS A 45 -6.10 -9.32 1.95
N ASN A 46 -6.50 -9.93 0.85
CA ASN A 46 -7.88 -10.39 0.63
C ASN A 46 -8.20 -11.76 1.27
N TYR A 47 -7.24 -12.39 1.96
CA TYR A 47 -7.40 -13.76 2.49
C TYR A 47 -8.14 -13.83 3.83
N ASN A 48 -8.39 -12.70 4.50
CA ASN A 48 -9.16 -12.66 5.76
C ASN A 48 -10.57 -13.26 5.60
N ILE A 49 -11.13 -13.21 4.39
CA ILE A 49 -12.42 -13.84 4.08
C ILE A 49 -12.51 -15.33 4.45
N PHE A 50 -11.37 -16.03 4.48
CA PHE A 50 -11.33 -17.46 4.82
C PHE A 50 -11.16 -17.74 6.32
N THR A 51 -10.77 -16.73 7.11
CA THR A 51 -10.48 -16.87 8.54
C THR A 51 -11.45 -16.06 9.39
N ASP A 52 -11.53 -14.76 9.13
CA ASP A 52 -12.42 -13.83 9.80
C ASP A 52 -12.79 -12.67 8.83
N PRO A 53 -13.94 -12.76 8.13
CA PRO A 53 -14.37 -11.70 7.22
C PRO A 53 -14.71 -10.38 7.93
N HIS A 54 -14.95 -10.39 9.26
CA HIS A 54 -15.21 -9.17 10.03
C HIS A 54 -13.95 -8.34 10.23
N GLU A 55 -12.76 -8.96 10.22
CA GLU A 55 -11.49 -8.26 10.44
C GLU A 55 -11.29 -7.08 9.47
N ASP A 56 -11.67 -7.25 8.19
CA ASP A 56 -11.59 -6.17 7.20
C ASP A 56 -12.57 -5.03 7.50
N ILE A 57 -13.78 -5.33 7.98
CA ILE A 57 -14.79 -4.34 8.35
C ILE A 57 -14.35 -3.58 9.59
N ASP A 58 -13.98 -4.30 10.65
CA ASP A 58 -13.63 -3.70 11.94
C ASP A 58 -12.37 -2.85 11.85
N THR A 59 -11.35 -3.33 11.12
CA THR A 59 -10.08 -2.62 10.97
C THR A 59 -10.19 -1.45 9.98
N ASN A 60 -10.77 -1.67 8.80
CA ASN A 60 -10.73 -0.69 7.72
C ASN A 60 -11.86 0.36 7.82
N LEU A 61 -13.01 0.01 8.40
CA LEU A 61 -14.18 0.90 8.47
C LEU A 61 -14.49 1.35 9.89
N THR A 62 -14.75 0.43 10.81
CA THR A 62 -15.16 0.78 12.19
C THR A 62 -14.07 1.59 12.89
N LYS A 63 -12.82 1.12 12.84
CA LYS A 63 -11.70 1.85 13.47
C LYS A 63 -11.48 3.22 12.82
N LEU A 64 -11.63 3.34 11.50
CA LEU A 64 -11.49 4.62 10.79
C LEU A 64 -12.50 5.64 11.31
N ILE A 65 -13.79 5.26 11.40
CA ILE A 65 -14.84 6.16 11.90
C ILE A 65 -14.58 6.61 13.33
N CYS A 66 -14.16 5.67 14.21
CA CYS A 66 -13.81 6.03 15.58
C CYS A 66 -12.69 7.09 15.64
N VAL A 67 -11.68 6.99 14.79
CA VAL A 67 -10.58 7.96 14.73
C VAL A 67 -11.05 9.29 14.14
N LEU A 68 -11.84 9.27 13.06
CA LEU A 68 -12.39 10.49 12.45
C LEU A 68 -13.23 11.30 13.45
N GLU A 69 -14.10 10.62 14.22
CA GLU A 69 -14.91 11.26 15.27
C GLU A 69 -14.05 11.96 16.33
N GLU A 70 -12.98 11.31 16.80
CA GLU A 70 -12.08 11.91 17.77
C GLU A 70 -11.24 13.05 17.19
N CYS A 71 -10.83 12.96 15.92
CA CYS A 71 -10.16 14.04 15.22
C CYS A 71 -11.08 15.28 15.16
N ARG A 72 -12.31 15.10 14.67
CA ARG A 72 -13.31 16.18 14.56
C ARG A 72 -13.62 16.86 15.89
N LYS A 73 -13.82 16.05 16.95
CA LYS A 73 -14.11 16.58 18.29
C LYS A 73 -12.96 17.37 18.88
N LYS A 74 -11.72 16.94 18.60
CA LYS A 74 -10.53 17.58 19.14
C LYS A 74 -10.16 18.85 18.39
N ASP A 75 -10.19 18.78 17.06
CA ASP A 75 -9.84 19.91 16.18
C ASP A 75 -10.55 19.72 14.83
N PRO A 76 -11.61 20.50 14.53
CA PRO A 76 -12.34 20.42 13.28
C PRO A 76 -11.49 20.82 12.05
N ASP A 77 -10.38 21.55 12.23
CA ASP A 77 -9.45 21.90 11.16
C ASP A 77 -8.44 20.78 10.84
N THR A 78 -8.58 19.61 11.46
CA THR A 78 -7.72 18.45 11.20
C THR A 78 -7.65 18.12 9.70
N VAL A 79 -6.41 17.93 9.21
CA VAL A 79 -6.13 17.40 7.88
C VAL A 79 -5.89 15.88 8.00
N PHE A 80 -6.77 15.07 7.42
CA PHE A 80 -6.71 13.63 7.52
C PHE A 80 -6.08 13.00 6.27
N ASN A 81 -4.84 12.53 6.37
CA ASN A 81 -4.14 11.87 5.27
C ASN A 81 -4.31 10.35 5.39
N PHE A 82 -5.12 9.79 4.52
CA PHE A 82 -5.49 8.38 4.50
C PHE A 82 -4.62 7.60 3.52
N VAL A 83 -3.89 6.61 4.01
CA VAL A 83 -3.11 5.70 3.17
C VAL A 83 -4.02 4.59 2.64
N SER A 84 -4.27 4.64 1.34
CA SER A 84 -5.05 3.67 0.57
C SER A 84 -4.12 2.77 -0.25
N SER A 85 -4.67 2.02 -1.19
CA SER A 85 -3.96 1.02 -1.98
C SER A 85 -4.42 1.02 -3.44
N TRP A 86 -3.53 0.67 -4.35
CA TRP A 86 -3.87 0.43 -5.75
C TRP A 86 -4.97 -0.63 -5.97
N PHE A 87 -5.16 -1.54 -5.01
CA PHE A 87 -6.21 -2.56 -5.05
C PHE A 87 -7.63 -1.99 -5.17
N VAL A 88 -7.86 -0.72 -4.83
CA VAL A 88 -9.17 -0.07 -4.99
C VAL A 88 -9.60 0.06 -6.45
N TYR A 89 -8.66 0.12 -7.40
CA TYR A 89 -8.96 0.16 -8.83
C TYR A 89 -9.51 -1.17 -9.35
N GLY A 90 -9.15 -2.29 -8.71
CA GLY A 90 -9.67 -3.60 -9.01
C GLY A 90 -9.42 -4.01 -10.47
N MET A 91 -10.49 -4.43 -11.16
CA MET A 91 -10.40 -4.95 -12.53
C MET A 91 -10.08 -3.89 -13.59
N ASN A 92 -10.17 -2.62 -13.26
CA ASN A 92 -9.90 -1.52 -14.17
C ASN A 92 -8.44 -1.03 -14.14
N CYS A 93 -7.55 -1.76 -13.46
CA CYS A 93 -6.12 -1.47 -13.52
C CYS A 93 -5.58 -1.63 -14.94
N THR A 94 -4.63 -0.75 -15.28
CA THR A 94 -3.85 -0.78 -16.52
C THR A 94 -2.39 -0.47 -16.19
N LEU A 95 -1.54 -0.43 -17.23
CA LEU A 95 -0.15 0.02 -17.07
C LEU A 95 0.00 1.57 -17.03
N ASP A 96 -1.12 2.29 -17.07
CA ASP A 96 -1.21 3.74 -16.85
C ASP A 96 -2.48 4.08 -16.05
N THR A 97 -2.61 3.48 -14.85
CA THR A 97 -3.80 3.66 -14.00
C THR A 97 -3.79 5.03 -13.34
N LYS A 98 -4.70 5.91 -13.73
CA LYS A 98 -4.83 7.29 -13.21
C LYS A 98 -5.78 7.35 -12.01
N GLU A 99 -5.69 8.41 -11.21
CA GLU A 99 -6.57 8.64 -10.06
C GLU A 99 -8.05 8.73 -10.46
N THR A 100 -8.33 9.12 -11.72
CA THR A 100 -9.67 9.20 -12.30
C THR A 100 -10.21 7.87 -12.81
N THR A 101 -9.39 6.81 -12.85
CA THR A 101 -9.82 5.47 -13.24
C THR A 101 -10.94 4.99 -12.31
N VAL A 102 -12.02 4.47 -12.89
CA VAL A 102 -13.15 3.94 -12.14
C VAL A 102 -12.70 2.76 -11.26
N CYS A 103 -12.99 2.82 -9.96
CA CYS A 103 -12.65 1.76 -9.03
C CYS A 103 -13.67 0.61 -9.12
N ASP A 104 -13.19 -0.62 -9.34
CA ASP A 104 -13.98 -1.86 -9.38
C ASP A 104 -13.30 -2.98 -8.55
N PRO A 105 -13.16 -2.79 -7.21
CA PRO A 105 -12.51 -3.76 -6.34
C PRO A 105 -13.30 -5.05 -6.23
N ARG A 106 -12.61 -6.19 -6.16
CA ARG A 106 -13.23 -7.54 -6.17
C ARG A 106 -12.95 -8.37 -4.93
N GLY A 107 -12.03 -7.96 -4.05
CA GLY A 107 -11.72 -8.66 -2.80
C GLY A 107 -12.19 -7.89 -1.57
N PHE A 108 -12.39 -8.59 -0.45
CA PHE A 108 -12.89 -7.97 0.80
C PHE A 108 -12.01 -6.80 1.25
N TYR A 109 -10.71 -7.01 1.32
CA TYR A 109 -9.75 -5.95 1.62
C TYR A 109 -9.90 -4.74 0.68
N SER A 110 -9.92 -4.99 -0.63
CA SER A 110 -9.98 -3.92 -1.62
C SER A 110 -11.33 -3.20 -1.62
N ILE A 111 -12.44 -3.92 -1.40
CA ILE A 111 -13.78 -3.36 -1.26
C ILE A 111 -13.87 -2.47 -0.02
N THR A 112 -13.41 -2.96 1.14
CA THR A 112 -13.43 -2.17 2.38
C THR A 112 -12.49 -0.98 2.33
N LYS A 113 -11.32 -1.09 1.67
CA LYS A 113 -10.44 0.08 1.43
C LYS A 113 -11.13 1.14 0.56
N ARG A 114 -11.83 0.72 -0.51
CA ARG A 114 -12.59 1.67 -1.35
C ARG A 114 -13.78 2.29 -0.58
N ALA A 115 -14.50 1.48 0.19
CA ALA A 115 -15.56 1.99 1.07
C ALA A 115 -15.02 2.99 2.09
N ALA A 116 -13.84 2.72 2.69
CA ALA A 116 -13.16 3.63 3.60
C ALA A 116 -12.82 4.99 2.94
N GLU A 117 -12.33 5.00 1.68
CA GLU A 117 -12.12 6.24 0.94
C GLU A 117 -13.42 7.05 0.79
N GLN A 118 -14.51 6.39 0.41
CA GLN A 118 -15.81 7.04 0.21
C GLN A 118 -16.41 7.55 1.53
N MET A 119 -16.30 6.78 2.61
CA MET A 119 -16.73 7.19 3.95
C MET A 119 -15.93 8.40 4.44
N LEU A 120 -14.61 8.40 4.25
CA LEU A 120 -13.74 9.53 4.58
C LEU A 120 -14.16 10.80 3.83
N ILE A 121 -14.33 10.72 2.52
CA ILE A 121 -14.75 11.85 1.68
C ILE A 121 -16.10 12.40 2.16
N CYS A 122 -17.10 11.51 2.32
CA CYS A 122 -18.43 11.88 2.81
C CYS A 122 -18.36 12.55 4.19
N TYR A 123 -17.60 11.95 5.12
CA TYR A 123 -17.44 12.47 6.48
C TYR A 123 -16.78 13.85 6.48
N CYS A 124 -15.65 14.00 5.79
CA CYS A 124 -14.93 15.27 5.74
C CYS A 124 -15.76 16.37 5.09
N ASN A 125 -16.44 16.08 3.97
CA ASN A 125 -17.33 17.05 3.31
C ASN A 125 -18.52 17.46 4.20
N THR A 126 -19.07 16.51 4.98
CA THR A 126 -20.20 16.80 5.88
C THR A 126 -19.79 17.72 7.03
N PHE A 127 -18.60 17.55 7.57
CA PHE A 127 -18.15 18.28 8.77
C PHE A 127 -17.11 19.38 8.49
N GLY A 128 -16.78 19.65 7.22
CA GLY A 128 -15.81 20.68 6.83
C GLY A 128 -14.35 20.32 7.14
N MET A 129 -14.05 19.05 7.43
CA MET A 129 -12.68 18.57 7.62
C MET A 129 -11.93 18.45 6.29
N LYS A 130 -10.62 18.54 6.33
CA LYS A 130 -9.76 18.39 5.15
C LYS A 130 -9.21 16.98 5.07
N TYR A 131 -8.96 16.49 3.85
CA TYR A 131 -8.38 15.15 3.65
C TYR A 131 -7.43 15.09 2.47
N ARG A 132 -6.58 14.04 2.46
CA ARG A 132 -5.88 13.52 1.29
C ARG A 132 -5.98 11.99 1.28
N ILE A 133 -6.07 11.39 0.09
CA ILE A 133 -6.07 9.94 -0.10
C ILE A 133 -4.84 9.55 -0.90
N LEU A 134 -3.96 8.75 -0.31
CA LEU A 134 -2.68 8.36 -0.87
C LEU A 134 -2.74 6.87 -1.26
N ARG A 135 -2.89 6.57 -2.56
CA ARG A 135 -3.00 5.20 -3.08
C ARG A 135 -1.61 4.66 -3.38
N LEU A 136 -1.12 3.78 -2.50
CA LEU A 136 0.20 3.17 -2.66
C LEU A 136 0.17 2.00 -3.66
N THR A 137 1.24 1.87 -4.46
CA THR A 137 1.57 0.66 -5.20
C THR A 137 2.10 -0.46 -4.29
N ASN A 138 2.74 -1.50 -4.84
CA ASN A 138 3.35 -2.57 -4.03
C ASN A 138 4.62 -2.06 -3.37
N ILE A 139 4.61 -1.92 -2.05
CA ILE A 139 5.77 -1.45 -1.29
C ILE A 139 6.62 -2.64 -0.86
N ILE A 140 7.93 -2.55 -1.10
CA ILE A 140 8.93 -3.54 -0.71
C ILE A 140 10.03 -2.92 0.14
N GLY A 141 10.65 -3.71 1.00
CA GLY A 141 11.75 -3.29 1.87
C GLY A 141 12.07 -4.35 2.92
N GLU A 142 13.32 -4.44 3.31
CA GLU A 142 13.86 -5.45 4.23
C GLU A 142 13.27 -5.40 5.64
N THR A 143 12.68 -4.27 6.02
CA THR A 143 12.11 -4.07 7.35
C THR A 143 10.64 -4.54 7.48
N ASP A 144 10.06 -5.21 6.46
CA ASP A 144 8.70 -5.75 6.58
C ASP A 144 8.67 -6.93 7.59
N PRO A 145 7.99 -6.77 8.74
CA PRO A 145 8.02 -7.79 9.80
C PRO A 145 7.10 -9.00 9.53
N LYS A 146 6.28 -8.95 8.48
CA LYS A 146 5.20 -9.94 8.24
C LYS A 146 5.15 -10.42 6.79
N VAL A 147 6.27 -10.84 6.24
CA VAL A 147 6.34 -11.40 4.89
C VAL A 147 5.73 -12.81 4.86
N SER A 148 4.82 -13.06 3.92
CA SER A 148 4.21 -14.37 3.69
C SER A 148 3.74 -14.50 2.23
N SER A 149 3.32 -15.71 1.83
CA SER A 149 2.75 -15.95 0.50
C SER A 149 1.47 -15.15 0.23
N GLN A 150 0.76 -14.72 1.27
CA GLN A 150 -0.47 -13.93 1.20
C GLN A 150 -0.20 -12.43 1.28
N ARG A 151 0.95 -12.06 1.83
CA ARG A 151 1.35 -10.67 2.05
C ARG A 151 2.79 -10.48 1.61
N ASN A 152 3.03 -9.53 0.70
CA ASN A 152 4.34 -9.26 0.12
C ASN A 152 4.96 -10.50 -0.55
N ALA A 153 4.19 -11.11 -1.46
CA ALA A 153 4.54 -12.37 -2.11
C ALA A 153 5.91 -12.35 -2.81
N LEU A 154 6.33 -11.19 -3.37
CA LEU A 154 7.66 -11.06 -3.98
C LEU A 154 8.78 -11.34 -2.96
N GLN A 155 8.74 -10.67 -1.80
CA GLN A 155 9.75 -10.86 -0.76
C GLN A 155 9.71 -12.30 -0.20
N TYR A 156 8.52 -12.89 -0.08
CA TYR A 156 8.37 -14.28 0.29
C TYR A 156 9.09 -15.22 -0.70
N MET A 157 8.87 -15.04 -2.00
CA MET A 157 9.53 -15.82 -3.05
C MET A 157 11.04 -15.64 -3.05
N ILE A 158 11.54 -14.42 -2.83
CA ILE A 158 12.98 -14.16 -2.65
C ILE A 158 13.52 -14.93 -1.43
N GLY A 159 12.75 -14.97 -0.34
CA GLY A 159 13.09 -15.77 0.85
C GLY A 159 13.21 -17.27 0.57
N LEU A 160 12.38 -17.83 -0.32
CA LEU A 160 12.50 -19.23 -0.78
C LEU A 160 13.75 -19.44 -1.63
N LEU A 161 14.06 -18.50 -2.55
CA LEU A 161 15.29 -18.56 -3.35
C LEU A 161 16.56 -18.61 -2.47
N LYS A 162 16.62 -17.76 -1.41
CA LYS A 162 17.74 -17.76 -0.45
C LYS A 162 17.92 -19.09 0.27
N LYS A 163 16.85 -19.87 0.41
CA LYS A 163 16.86 -21.18 1.06
C LYS A 163 17.03 -22.35 0.09
N ASN A 164 17.10 -22.09 -1.21
CA ASN A 164 17.07 -23.09 -2.28
C ASN A 164 15.78 -23.95 -2.26
N GLU A 165 14.67 -23.38 -1.79
CA GLU A 165 13.35 -24.01 -1.79
C GLU A 165 12.62 -23.74 -3.13
N PRO A 166 11.74 -24.65 -3.61
CA PRO A 166 11.00 -24.44 -4.85
C PRO A 166 10.11 -23.20 -4.80
N VAL A 167 10.07 -22.44 -5.91
CA VAL A 167 9.23 -21.24 -6.05
C VAL A 167 8.13 -21.49 -7.06
N LYS A 168 6.87 -21.38 -6.62
CA LYS A 168 5.71 -21.48 -7.50
C LYS A 168 5.38 -20.12 -8.10
N LEU A 169 5.31 -20.05 -9.43
CA LEU A 169 4.96 -18.86 -10.20
C LEU A 169 3.60 -19.08 -10.88
N TYR A 170 2.62 -18.25 -10.56
CA TYR A 170 1.34 -18.28 -11.26
C TYR A 170 1.55 -17.85 -12.72
N ASP A 171 1.11 -18.70 -13.66
CA ASP A 171 1.22 -18.49 -15.11
C ASP A 171 2.63 -18.00 -15.52
N ASN A 172 3.65 -18.70 -14.99
CA ASN A 172 5.08 -18.41 -15.18
C ASN A 172 5.52 -17.02 -14.73
N GLY A 173 4.76 -16.37 -13.85
CA GLY A 173 5.04 -15.03 -13.34
C GLY A 173 4.80 -13.93 -14.36
N SER A 174 3.90 -14.13 -15.33
CA SER A 174 3.61 -13.16 -16.40
C SER A 174 3.02 -11.84 -15.90
N ASN A 175 2.39 -11.83 -14.72
CA ASN A 175 1.74 -10.64 -14.19
C ASN A 175 2.73 -9.50 -13.97
N ILE A 176 2.38 -8.33 -14.50
CA ILE A 176 3.16 -7.10 -14.39
C ILE A 176 2.76 -6.34 -13.13
N ARG A 177 3.74 -5.91 -12.37
CA ARG A 177 3.58 -5.13 -11.14
C ARG A 177 4.55 -3.97 -11.11
N ASP A 178 4.16 -2.92 -10.40
CA ASP A 178 5.05 -1.84 -10.03
C ASP A 178 5.42 -1.99 -8.55
N PHE A 179 6.71 -1.93 -8.25
CA PHE A 179 7.25 -2.04 -6.89
C PHE A 179 8.00 -0.76 -6.53
N MET A 180 7.72 -0.25 -5.34
CA MET A 180 8.37 0.93 -4.81
C MET A 180 9.07 0.61 -3.49
N TYR A 181 10.31 1.07 -3.35
CA TYR A 181 11.05 0.89 -2.09
C TYR A 181 10.43 1.73 -0.97
N VAL A 182 10.40 1.18 0.24
CA VAL A 182 9.70 1.77 1.39
C VAL A 182 10.16 3.20 1.70
N ASP A 183 11.45 3.52 1.54
CA ASP A 183 11.97 4.87 1.78
C ASP A 183 11.43 5.87 0.75
N ASP A 184 11.32 5.46 -0.51
CA ASP A 184 10.75 6.29 -1.57
C ASP A 184 9.25 6.52 -1.32
N ALA A 185 8.52 5.50 -0.88
CA ALA A 185 7.13 5.66 -0.47
C ALA A 185 6.98 6.67 0.68
N CYS A 186 7.83 6.59 1.71
CA CYS A 186 7.84 7.54 2.82
C CYS A 186 8.17 8.98 2.36
N ARG A 187 9.15 9.15 1.47
CA ARG A 187 9.47 10.47 0.87
C ARG A 187 8.32 11.02 0.05
N ALA A 188 7.67 10.18 -0.77
CA ALA A 188 6.50 10.57 -1.55
C ALA A 188 5.34 11.02 -0.66
N ILE A 189 5.02 10.25 0.39
CA ILE A 189 4.02 10.62 1.39
C ILE A 189 4.36 11.99 1.99
N SER A 190 5.59 12.18 2.49
CA SER A 190 6.03 13.46 3.07
C SER A 190 5.90 14.63 2.09
N THR A 191 6.21 14.40 0.81
CA THR A 191 6.04 15.43 -0.24
C THR A 191 4.58 15.76 -0.45
N CYS A 192 3.68 14.77 -0.48
CA CYS A 192 2.24 15.01 -0.57
C CYS A 192 1.73 15.85 0.62
N LEU A 193 2.11 15.49 1.85
CA LEU A 193 1.66 16.21 3.04
C LEU A 193 2.08 17.70 3.01
N LYS A 194 3.24 18.01 2.43
CA LYS A 194 3.79 19.38 2.39
C LYS A 194 3.31 20.20 1.20
N ASN A 195 3.20 19.58 0.03
CA ASN A 195 3.12 20.30 -1.24
C ASN A 195 1.79 20.14 -1.97
N SER A 196 1.01 19.09 -1.67
CA SER A 196 -0.27 18.90 -2.36
C SER A 196 -1.41 19.67 -1.66
N PRO A 197 -2.41 20.12 -2.42
CA PRO A 197 -3.64 20.64 -1.84
C PRO A 197 -4.38 19.53 -1.06
N THR A 198 -5.33 19.94 -0.23
CA THR A 198 -6.30 19.01 0.38
C THR A 198 -7.40 18.64 -0.60
N GLU A 199 -8.21 17.63 -0.25
CA GLU A 199 -9.32 17.09 -1.08
C GLU A 199 -8.83 16.39 -2.36
N GLU A 200 -7.62 15.85 -2.28
CA GLU A 200 -6.95 15.18 -3.40
C GLU A 200 -6.81 13.67 -3.18
N ILE A 201 -6.94 12.95 -4.29
CA ILE A 201 -6.51 11.55 -4.40
C ILE A 201 -5.22 11.53 -5.20
N ILE A 202 -4.18 10.85 -4.69
CA ILE A 202 -2.84 10.86 -5.26
C ILE A 202 -2.30 9.44 -5.33
N ASN A 203 -1.87 9.01 -6.51
CA ASN A 203 -1.16 7.76 -6.71
C ASN A 203 0.31 7.90 -6.27
N ILE A 204 0.79 6.93 -5.49
CA ILE A 204 2.18 6.85 -5.06
C ILE A 204 2.78 5.55 -5.61
N SER A 205 3.71 5.68 -6.55
CA SER A 205 4.23 4.58 -7.35
C SER A 205 5.61 4.93 -7.91
N ASN A 206 6.35 3.89 -8.33
CA ASN A 206 7.66 4.03 -8.95
C ASN A 206 7.56 4.24 -10.48
N THR A 207 6.42 3.86 -11.09
CA THR A 207 6.18 3.91 -12.54
C THR A 207 7.17 3.08 -13.37
N GLN A 208 7.65 1.97 -12.80
CA GLN A 208 8.59 1.06 -13.46
C GLN A 208 8.05 -0.37 -13.37
N PRO A 209 7.06 -0.70 -14.23
CA PRO A 209 6.44 -2.01 -14.22
C PRO A 209 7.41 -3.10 -14.66
N VAL A 210 7.38 -4.24 -13.96
CA VAL A 210 8.19 -5.43 -14.25
C VAL A 210 7.32 -6.67 -14.08
N SER A 211 7.60 -7.75 -14.81
CA SER A 211 6.92 -9.01 -14.55
C SER A 211 7.51 -9.69 -13.32
N ILE A 212 6.64 -10.34 -12.54
CA ILE A 212 7.09 -11.09 -11.35
C ILE A 212 8.11 -12.16 -11.74
N GLY A 213 7.90 -12.83 -12.88
CA GLY A 213 8.81 -13.85 -13.38
C GLY A 213 10.20 -13.33 -13.74
N GLU A 214 10.29 -12.12 -14.34
CA GLU A 214 11.58 -11.48 -14.60
C GLU A 214 12.33 -11.19 -13.31
N VAL A 215 11.66 -10.59 -12.34
CA VAL A 215 12.27 -10.27 -11.04
C VAL A 215 12.76 -11.54 -10.33
N ILE A 216 11.95 -12.60 -10.31
CA ILE A 216 12.33 -13.86 -9.63
C ILE A 216 13.49 -14.56 -10.33
N ARG A 217 13.53 -14.60 -11.67
CA ARG A 217 14.68 -15.14 -12.42
C ARG A 217 15.94 -14.33 -12.16
N TYR A 218 15.85 -13.00 -12.22
CA TYR A 218 16.96 -12.11 -11.88
C TYR A 218 17.49 -12.37 -10.46
N CYS A 219 16.60 -12.46 -9.47
CA CYS A 219 17.00 -12.76 -8.09
C CYS A 219 17.66 -14.13 -7.95
N LYS A 220 17.10 -15.15 -8.62
CA LYS A 220 17.66 -16.51 -8.63
C LYS A 220 19.09 -16.52 -9.15
N ASP A 221 19.33 -15.88 -10.29
CA ASP A 221 20.67 -15.81 -10.91
C ASP A 221 21.64 -15.05 -10.02
N LYS A 222 21.20 -13.91 -9.47
CA LYS A 222 22.05 -13.05 -8.64
C LYS A 222 22.44 -13.67 -7.29
N ILE A 223 21.51 -14.43 -6.69
CA ILE A 223 21.77 -15.19 -5.44
C ILE A 223 22.62 -16.46 -5.74
N GLY A 224 22.62 -16.96 -6.96
CA GLY A 224 23.16 -18.26 -7.30
C GLY A 224 22.29 -19.40 -6.77
N SER A 225 20.96 -19.20 -6.67
CA SER A 225 20.04 -20.15 -6.10
C SER A 225 19.80 -21.35 -7.03
N THR A 226 19.76 -22.56 -6.47
CA THR A 226 19.41 -23.80 -7.15
C THR A 226 17.90 -24.10 -7.14
N SER A 227 17.07 -23.19 -6.60
CA SER A 227 15.62 -23.33 -6.52
C SER A 227 15.01 -23.69 -7.87
N GLU A 228 14.09 -24.65 -7.86
CA GLU A 228 13.23 -24.92 -9.02
C GLU A 228 12.16 -23.82 -9.14
N LEU A 229 11.96 -23.28 -10.34
CA LEU A 229 10.86 -22.37 -10.65
C LEU A 229 9.73 -23.18 -11.31
N ILE A 230 8.62 -23.34 -10.61
CA ILE A 230 7.50 -24.18 -11.03
C ILE A 230 6.36 -23.30 -11.50
N SER A 231 6.02 -23.39 -12.80
CA SER A 231 4.82 -22.72 -13.31
C SER A 231 3.56 -23.47 -12.87
N VAL A 232 2.62 -22.74 -12.25
CA VAL A 232 1.35 -23.29 -11.78
C VAL A 232 0.20 -22.35 -12.19
N HIS A 233 -1.00 -22.92 -12.35
CA HIS A 233 -2.19 -22.09 -12.56
C HIS A 233 -2.57 -21.36 -11.29
N ALA A 234 -3.00 -20.10 -11.44
CA ALA A 234 -3.53 -19.32 -10.33
C ALA A 234 -4.80 -20.00 -9.75
N PRO A 235 -4.90 -20.14 -8.41
CA PRO A 235 -6.12 -20.63 -7.76
C PRO A 235 -7.35 -19.81 -8.16
N HIS A 236 -8.54 -20.43 -8.11
CA HIS A 236 -9.79 -19.75 -8.47
C HIS A 236 -9.97 -18.42 -7.71
N PHE A 237 -9.69 -18.42 -6.40
CA PHE A 237 -9.77 -17.20 -5.58
C PHE A 237 -8.89 -16.07 -6.11
N HIS A 238 -7.67 -16.37 -6.57
CA HIS A 238 -6.79 -15.37 -7.16
C HIS A 238 -7.37 -14.75 -8.44
N LYS A 239 -8.04 -15.59 -9.27
CA LYS A 239 -8.72 -15.10 -10.47
C LYS A 239 -9.89 -14.17 -10.13
N VAL A 240 -10.56 -14.40 -9.01
CA VAL A 240 -11.68 -13.56 -8.55
C VAL A 240 -11.19 -12.21 -8.02
N VAL A 241 -10.14 -12.19 -7.20
CA VAL A 241 -9.72 -10.99 -6.44
C VAL A 241 -8.49 -10.29 -7.00
N GLN A 242 -7.75 -10.98 -7.89
CA GLN A 242 -6.47 -10.49 -8.35
C GLN A 242 -6.62 -9.63 -9.60
N VAL A 243 -6.05 -8.45 -9.54
CA VAL A 243 -5.79 -7.61 -10.70
C VAL A 243 -4.68 -8.22 -11.53
N THR A 244 -4.83 -8.27 -12.85
CA THR A 244 -3.86 -8.90 -13.77
C THR A 244 -2.58 -8.09 -13.84
N ASP A 245 -2.61 -6.89 -14.42
CA ASP A 245 -1.46 -6.02 -14.60
C ASP A 245 -1.74 -4.65 -14.01
N VAL A 246 -0.73 -4.03 -13.38
CA VAL A 246 -0.88 -2.69 -12.81
C VAL A 246 0.43 -1.92 -12.81
N CYS A 247 0.32 -0.66 -13.26
CA CYS A 247 1.26 0.41 -12.99
C CYS A 247 0.46 1.70 -12.77
N LEU A 248 0.72 2.41 -11.68
CA LEU A 248 0.01 3.65 -11.39
C LEU A 248 0.67 4.83 -12.13
N ASN A 249 -0.15 5.67 -12.75
CA ASN A 249 0.29 6.98 -13.25
C ASN A 249 0.62 7.88 -12.05
N THR A 250 1.71 8.64 -12.14
CA THR A 250 2.19 9.54 -11.08
C THR A 250 2.38 10.97 -11.55
N ASP A 251 1.74 11.40 -12.62
CA ASP A 251 1.87 12.77 -13.13
C ASP A 251 1.47 13.79 -12.06
N LYS A 252 0.40 13.49 -11.30
CA LYS A 252 -0.04 14.32 -10.19
C LYS A 252 1.02 14.38 -9.08
N LEU A 253 1.58 13.27 -8.65
CA LEU A 253 2.64 13.21 -7.64
C LEU A 253 3.89 14.00 -8.10
N ARG A 254 4.26 13.86 -9.36
CA ARG A 254 5.39 14.60 -9.96
C ARG A 254 5.14 16.10 -10.00
N SER A 255 3.91 16.54 -10.24
CA SER A 255 3.55 17.96 -10.22
C SER A 255 3.72 18.61 -8.83
N TYR A 256 3.71 17.79 -7.76
CA TYR A 256 4.01 18.23 -6.38
C TYR A 256 5.51 18.18 -6.06
N GLY A 257 6.35 17.87 -7.04
CA GLY A 257 7.82 17.92 -6.92
C GLY A 257 8.47 16.62 -6.46
N TYR A 258 7.75 15.47 -6.51
CA TYR A 258 8.33 14.18 -6.19
C TYR A 258 8.73 13.37 -7.43
N VAL A 259 9.95 12.84 -7.39
CA VAL A 259 10.46 11.85 -8.36
C VAL A 259 11.06 10.68 -7.58
N PRO A 260 10.73 9.42 -7.91
CA PRO A 260 11.36 8.26 -7.30
C PRO A 260 12.89 8.28 -7.47
N SER A 261 13.62 7.95 -6.41
CA SER A 261 15.09 7.95 -6.41
C SER A 261 15.69 6.54 -6.54
N ILE A 262 14.90 5.51 -6.27
CA ILE A 262 15.33 4.11 -6.29
C ILE A 262 14.51 3.37 -7.35
N HIS A 263 15.20 2.90 -8.40
CA HIS A 263 14.56 2.09 -9.44
C HIS A 263 14.10 0.73 -8.92
N THR A 264 13.06 0.15 -9.54
CA THR A 264 12.48 -1.14 -9.12
C THR A 264 13.54 -2.21 -8.91
N MET A 265 14.47 -2.41 -9.84
CA MET A 265 15.51 -3.43 -9.71
C MET A 265 16.54 -3.10 -8.61
N GLN A 266 16.84 -1.82 -8.38
CA GLN A 266 17.67 -1.39 -7.25
C GLN A 266 16.96 -1.64 -5.90
N ALA A 267 15.64 -1.47 -5.85
CA ALA A 267 14.85 -1.81 -4.67
C ALA A 267 14.86 -3.32 -4.41
N VAL A 268 14.78 -4.14 -5.48
CA VAL A 268 14.92 -5.59 -5.40
C VAL A 268 16.30 -6.00 -4.91
N ASP A 269 17.37 -5.37 -5.41
CA ASP A 269 18.75 -5.65 -4.98
C ASP A 269 18.97 -5.48 -3.48
N ARG A 270 18.26 -4.53 -2.86
CA ARG A 270 18.32 -4.33 -1.41
C ARG A 270 17.68 -5.47 -0.61
N LEU A 271 16.85 -6.28 -1.25
CA LEU A 271 16.22 -7.45 -0.62
C LEU A 271 17.12 -8.70 -0.71
N LEU A 272 18.18 -8.69 -1.54
CA LEU A 272 19.07 -9.82 -1.73
C LEU A 272 20.22 -9.84 -0.71
#